data_4d67abca5135a015777e88951e9ca689
#
_entry.id   4d67abca5135a015777e88951e9ca689
#
_cell.length_a   1.000
_cell.length_b   1.000
_cell.length_c   1.000
_cell.angle_alpha   90.00
_cell.angle_beta   90.00
_cell.angle_gamma   90.00
#
_symmetry.space_group_name_H-M   'P 1'
#
loop_
_entity.id
_entity.type
_entity.pdbx_description
1 polymer ?
#
loop_
_entity_poly.entity_id
_entity_poly.type
_entity_poly.pdbx_seq_one_letter_code
_entity_poly.pdbx_strand_id
1 'polypeptide(L)'
;MARLIYSEAALRDLERLASFSEDAVPGSGAGATDAILQALEVLQAHPLLGRRVTANYRELVISRGATGYLALYVFDAPLGLVRVLRLRHQREAGYLD
;
A
#
# COMPACT_ATOMS: atom_id res chain seq x y z
N MET A 1 1.96 -16.08 11.35
CA MET A 1 1.69 -14.79 10.70
C MET A 1 2.90 -14.31 9.95
N ALA A 2 2.69 -13.75 8.76
CA ALA A 2 3.79 -13.15 8.02
C ALA A 2 4.21 -11.82 8.66
N ARG A 3 5.48 -11.48 8.53
CA ARG A 3 5.97 -10.16 8.92
C ARG A 3 5.77 -9.19 7.75
N LEU A 4 5.57 -7.93 8.07
CA LEU A 4 5.29 -6.89 7.09
C LEU A 4 6.42 -5.87 7.14
N ILE A 5 7.07 -5.63 6.01
CA ILE A 5 8.08 -4.59 5.89
C ILE A 5 7.79 -3.68 4.70
N TYR A 6 8.27 -2.47 4.78
CA TYR A 6 8.07 -1.43 3.76
C TYR A 6 9.41 -1.05 3.16
N SER A 7 9.47 -0.98 1.82
CA SER A 7 10.64 -0.45 1.14
C SER A 7 10.76 1.06 1.38
N GLU A 8 11.94 1.63 1.15
CA GLU A 8 12.10 3.07 1.21
C GLU A 8 11.18 3.78 0.22
N ALA A 9 11.02 3.22 -0.98
CA ALA A 9 10.13 3.79 -1.98
C ALA A 9 8.67 3.79 -1.51
N ALA A 10 8.23 2.71 -0.84
CA ALA A 10 6.88 2.65 -0.28
C ALA A 10 6.70 3.70 0.82
N LEU A 11 7.70 3.92 1.66
CA LEU A 11 7.61 4.95 2.71
C LEU A 11 7.54 6.35 2.10
N ARG A 12 8.30 6.62 1.05
CA ARG A 12 8.21 7.89 0.34
C ARG A 12 6.85 8.06 -0.34
N ASP A 13 6.32 6.99 -0.93
CA ASP A 13 4.97 7.02 -1.51
C ASP A 13 3.94 7.35 -0.42
N LEU A 14 4.07 6.75 0.76
CA LEU A 14 3.14 6.98 1.87
C LEU A 14 3.13 8.46 2.28
N GLU A 15 4.31 9.08 2.41
CA GLU A 15 4.42 10.50 2.72
C GLU A 15 3.79 11.36 1.63
N ARG A 16 4.04 11.04 0.37
CA ARG A 16 3.50 11.77 -0.77
C ARG A 16 1.96 11.69 -0.78
N LEU A 17 1.41 10.51 -0.54
CA LEU A 17 -0.04 10.32 -0.55
C LEU A 17 -0.71 11.03 0.62
N ALA A 18 -0.09 11.03 1.80
CA ALA A 18 -0.59 11.77 2.95
C ALA A 18 -0.59 13.29 2.66
N SER A 19 0.51 13.80 2.08
CA SER A 19 0.62 15.20 1.74
C SER A 19 -0.38 15.61 0.67
N PHE A 20 -0.58 14.77 -0.34
CA PHE A 20 -1.57 14.99 -1.39
C PHE A 20 -2.99 15.06 -0.80
N SER A 21 -3.31 14.16 0.12
CA SER A 21 -4.61 14.16 0.79
C SER A 21 -4.78 15.42 1.63
N GLU A 22 -3.74 15.84 2.34
CA GLU A 22 -3.76 17.04 3.18
C GLU A 22 -4.00 18.29 2.36
N ASP A 23 -3.38 18.39 1.18
CA ASP A 23 -3.55 19.52 0.28
C ASP A 23 -4.97 19.59 -0.28
N ALA A 24 -5.55 18.44 -0.59
CA ALA A 24 -6.91 18.37 -1.12
C ALA A 24 -7.97 18.64 -0.05
N VAL A 25 -7.80 18.06 1.14
CA VAL A 25 -8.72 18.20 2.26
C VAL A 25 -7.89 18.39 3.54
N PRO A 26 -7.71 19.63 4.00
CA PRO A 26 -6.94 19.90 5.20
C PRO A 26 -7.41 19.04 6.40
N GLY A 27 -6.44 18.44 7.08
CA GLY A 27 -6.69 17.56 8.21
C GLY A 27 -6.84 16.09 7.86
N SER A 28 -6.80 15.72 6.57
CA SER A 28 -7.05 14.33 6.15
C SER A 28 -5.79 13.48 5.98
N GLY A 29 -4.60 14.09 6.05
CA GLY A 29 -3.35 13.36 5.75
C GLY A 29 -3.09 12.20 6.70
N ALA A 30 -3.25 12.41 8.00
CA ALA A 30 -3.04 11.35 9.01
C ALA A 30 -4.04 10.21 8.82
N GLY A 31 -5.29 10.52 8.50
CA GLY A 31 -6.31 9.51 8.23
C GLY A 31 -6.01 8.68 6.98
N ALA A 32 -5.42 9.30 5.96
CA ALA A 32 -5.00 8.58 4.77
C ALA A 32 -3.90 7.57 5.10
N THR A 33 -2.89 7.99 5.87
CA THR A 33 -1.82 7.12 6.33
C THR A 33 -2.37 5.94 7.13
N ASP A 34 -3.24 6.23 8.10
CA ASP A 34 -3.81 5.20 8.96
C ASP A 34 -4.62 4.18 8.15
N ALA A 35 -5.41 4.64 7.18
CA ALA A 35 -6.22 3.76 6.34
C ALA A 35 -5.35 2.81 5.52
N ILE A 36 -4.26 3.33 4.96
CA ILE A 36 -3.33 2.52 4.17
C ILE A 36 -2.66 1.48 5.05
N LEU A 37 -2.12 1.90 6.20
CA LEU A 37 -1.39 0.99 7.10
C LEU A 37 -2.31 -0.10 7.65
N GLN A 38 -3.52 0.25 8.06
CA GLN A 38 -4.49 -0.73 8.57
C GLN A 38 -4.86 -1.76 7.50
N ALA A 39 -5.07 -1.32 6.27
CA ALA A 39 -5.39 -2.23 5.18
C ALA A 39 -4.25 -3.21 4.91
N LEU A 40 -3.01 -2.74 4.97
CA LEU A 40 -1.84 -3.57 4.73
C LEU A 40 -1.60 -4.59 5.84
N GLU A 41 -2.01 -4.30 7.07
CA GLU A 41 -1.88 -5.24 8.19
C GLU A 41 -2.61 -6.56 7.93
N VAL A 42 -3.67 -6.55 7.15
CA VAL A 42 -4.42 -7.75 6.79
C VAL A 42 -3.53 -8.77 6.06
N LEU A 43 -2.50 -8.30 5.38
CA LEU A 43 -1.58 -9.18 4.66
C LEU A 43 -0.75 -10.07 5.58
N GLN A 44 -0.66 -9.75 6.87
CA GLN A 44 0.04 -10.61 7.84
C GLN A 44 -0.66 -11.95 8.00
N ALA A 45 -1.99 -11.95 8.02
CA ALA A 45 -2.79 -13.17 8.10
C ALA A 45 -3.15 -13.73 6.72
N HIS A 46 -3.23 -12.88 5.70
CA HIS A 46 -3.67 -13.24 4.36
C HIS A 46 -2.71 -12.70 3.30
N PRO A 47 -1.47 -13.23 3.23
CA PRO A 47 -0.45 -12.65 2.33
C PRO A 47 -0.78 -12.78 0.85
N LEU A 48 -1.69 -13.67 0.47
CA LEU A 48 -2.06 -13.86 -0.93
C LEU A 48 -3.36 -13.14 -1.30
N LEU A 49 -3.84 -12.24 -0.44
CA LEU A 49 -5.10 -11.53 -0.64
C LEU A 49 -5.08 -10.64 -1.88
N GLY A 50 -3.96 -9.98 -2.15
CA GLY A 50 -3.84 -9.13 -3.32
C GLY A 50 -3.88 -9.93 -4.61
N ARG A 51 -4.39 -9.34 -5.68
CA ARG A 51 -4.42 -10.00 -6.98
C ARG A 51 -3.02 -10.13 -7.55
N ARG A 52 -2.77 -11.22 -8.25
CA ARG A 52 -1.49 -11.41 -8.95
C ARG A 52 -1.44 -10.46 -10.15
N VAL A 53 -0.38 -9.68 -10.25
CA VAL A 53 -0.19 -8.73 -11.35
C VAL A 53 0.77 -9.30 -12.39
N THR A 54 1.92 -9.78 -11.93
CA THR A 54 2.90 -10.44 -12.77
C THR A 54 3.87 -11.23 -11.89
N ALA A 55 4.36 -12.35 -12.38
CA ALA A 55 5.33 -13.20 -11.68
C ALA A 55 4.97 -13.36 -10.19
N ASN A 56 5.79 -12.81 -9.30
CA ASN A 56 5.59 -12.88 -7.85
C ASN A 56 4.94 -11.64 -7.27
N TYR A 57 4.58 -10.66 -8.10
CA TYR A 57 4.02 -9.39 -7.63
C TYR A 57 2.52 -9.50 -7.48
N ARG A 58 2.02 -8.93 -6.38
CA ARG A 58 0.59 -8.81 -6.11
C ARG A 58 0.24 -7.36 -5.82
N GLU A 59 -1.01 -7.04 -6.03
CA GLU A 59 -1.51 -5.68 -5.80
C GLU A 59 -2.75 -5.75 -4.93
N LEU A 60 -2.73 -5.02 -3.82
CA LEU A 60 -3.87 -4.90 -2.91
C LEU A 60 -4.60 -3.59 -3.18
N VAL A 61 -5.91 -3.68 -3.36
CA VAL A 61 -6.77 -2.51 -3.49
C VAL A 61 -7.20 -2.07 -2.08
N ILE A 62 -6.95 -0.80 -1.78
CA ILE A 62 -7.27 -0.19 -0.50
C ILE A 62 -8.31 0.90 -0.75
N SER A 63 -9.51 0.73 -0.21
CA SER A 63 -10.59 1.70 -0.39
C SER A 63 -10.70 2.61 0.82
N ARG A 64 -10.95 3.91 0.57
CA ARG A 64 -11.20 4.89 1.61
C ARG A 64 -12.25 5.88 1.10
N GLY A 65 -13.51 5.69 1.49
CA GLY A 65 -14.61 6.52 1.02
C GLY A 65 -14.71 6.49 -0.50
N ALA A 66 -14.66 7.65 -1.13
CA ALA A 66 -14.72 7.78 -2.59
C ALA A 66 -13.35 7.63 -3.26
N THR A 67 -12.29 7.41 -2.48
CA THR A 67 -10.94 7.26 -3.01
C THR A 67 -10.42 5.86 -2.80
N GLY A 68 -9.35 5.52 -3.49
CA GLY A 68 -8.69 4.25 -3.33
C GLY A 68 -7.20 4.34 -3.59
N TYR A 69 -6.48 3.41 -2.99
CA TYR A 69 -5.03 3.28 -3.15
C TYR A 69 -4.70 1.89 -3.61
N LEU A 70 -3.54 1.73 -4.20
CA LEU A 70 -3.03 0.43 -4.62
C LEU A 70 -1.68 0.22 -3.98
N ALA A 71 -1.47 -1.00 -3.49
CA ALA A 71 -0.20 -1.39 -2.88
C ALA A 71 0.39 -2.56 -3.66
N LEU A 72 1.58 -2.36 -4.20
CA LEU A 72 2.34 -3.41 -4.87
C LEU A 72 3.21 -4.10 -3.83
N TYR A 73 3.12 -5.42 -3.74
CA TYR A 73 3.88 -6.17 -2.76
C TYR A 73 4.29 -7.54 -3.28
N VAL A 74 5.24 -8.15 -2.58
CA VAL A 74 5.71 -9.51 -2.82
C VAL A 74 5.61 -10.28 -1.51
N PHE A 75 5.13 -11.52 -1.57
CA PHE A 75 5.17 -12.43 -0.43
C PHE A 75 6.31 -13.43 -0.61
N ASP A 76 7.26 -13.37 0.30
CA ASP A 76 8.35 -14.33 0.38
C ASP A 76 7.95 -15.43 1.35
N ALA A 77 7.41 -16.53 0.82
CA ALA A 77 6.86 -17.60 1.65
C ALA A 77 7.93 -18.27 2.53
N PRO A 78 9.13 -18.62 2.01
CA PRO A 78 10.16 -19.22 2.85
C PRO A 78 10.55 -18.38 4.06
N LEU A 79 10.52 -17.05 3.93
CA LEU A 79 10.85 -16.15 5.04
C LEU A 79 9.62 -15.71 5.83
N GLY A 80 8.41 -16.04 5.37
CA GLY A 80 7.19 -15.56 5.99
C GLY A 80 7.12 -14.03 5.99
N LEU A 81 7.49 -13.39 4.89
CA LEU A 81 7.71 -11.96 4.82
C LEU A 81 6.92 -11.34 3.68
N VAL A 82 6.13 -10.32 3.99
CA VAL A 82 5.46 -9.47 3.00
C VAL A 82 6.27 -8.20 2.84
N ARG A 83 6.74 -7.94 1.63
CA ARG A 83 7.48 -6.73 1.30
C ARG A 83 6.57 -5.79 0.51
N VAL A 84 6.19 -4.67 1.12
CA VAL A 84 5.43 -3.64 0.43
C VAL A 84 6.43 -2.80 -0.34
N LEU A 85 6.31 -2.82 -1.66
CA LEU A 85 7.30 -2.21 -2.56
C LEU A 85 6.92 -0.80 -2.96
N ARG A 86 5.64 -0.56 -3.30
CA ARG A 86 5.18 0.73 -3.77
C ARG A 86 3.73 0.96 -3.37
N LEU A 87 3.37 2.24 -3.29
CA LEU A 87 1.99 2.67 -3.05
C LEU A 87 1.64 3.75 -4.07
N ARG A 88 0.37 3.79 -4.49
CA ARG A 88 -0.13 4.85 -5.35
C ARG A 88 -1.61 5.09 -5.13
N HIS A 89 -2.08 6.26 -5.55
CA HIS A 89 -3.51 6.54 -5.64
C HIS A 89 -4.05 5.88 -6.91
N GLN A 90 -5.27 5.39 -6.88
CA GLN A 90 -5.87 4.71 -8.03
C GLN A 90 -5.94 5.59 -9.29
N ARG A 91 -5.95 6.91 -9.13
CA ARG A 91 -6.01 7.86 -10.25
C ARG A 91 -4.65 8.18 -10.85
N GLU A 92 -3.58 7.78 -10.21
CA GLU A 92 -2.25 7.93 -10.80
C GLU A 92 -2.07 6.92 -11.93
N ALA A 93 -1.34 7.30 -12.99
CA ALA A 93 -1.17 6.44 -14.16
C ALA A 93 -0.32 5.20 -13.87
N GLY A 94 0.43 5.22 -12.78
CA GLY A 94 1.28 4.11 -12.35
C GLY A 94 2.05 4.53 -11.11
N TYR A 95 3.03 3.70 -10.73
CA TYR A 95 3.90 4.03 -9.61
C TYR A 95 4.92 5.06 -10.04
N LEU A 96 5.13 6.08 -9.20
CA LEU A 96 6.07 7.16 -9.51
C LEU A 96 7.51 6.68 -9.34
N ASP A 97 8.37 7.09 -10.24
CA ASP A 97 9.81 6.75 -10.18
C ASP A 97 10.55 7.64 -9.19
#